data_8c6c34fd8b3ed1f750f927f84cb209c2
#
_entry.id   8c6c34fd8b3ed1f750f927f84cb209c2
#
_cell.length_a   1.000
_cell.length_b   1.000
_cell.length_c   1.000
_cell.angle_alpha   90.00
_cell.angle_beta   90.00
_cell.angle_gamma   90.00
#
_symmetry.space_group_name_H-M   'P 1'
#
loop_
_entity.id
_entity.type
_entity.pdbx_description
1 polymer ?
#
loop_
_entity_poly.entity_id
_entity_poly.type
_entity_poly.pdbx_seq_one_letter_code
_entity_poly.pdbx_strand_id
1 'polypeptide(L)'
;MRGATTTLPDQVSPIGSFTDPEYAQVGLTEAKARESHDVVVTTIHFDATTRTIIDGRITGFCKLIVDRPTCTILGCHVVGERAVEIVQVVAIAIAARMRVDDLARVPLSFPTYAAILGRAAYRAAEELNLEVGGQVYQMED
;
A
#
# COMPACT_ATOMS: atom_id res chain seq x y z
N MET A 1 15.90 31.59 11.26
CA MET A 1 15.38 30.49 12.11
C MET A 1 13.94 30.26 11.79
N ARG A 2 13.64 29.12 11.19
CA ARG A 2 12.27 28.80 10.78
C ARG A 2 11.78 27.62 11.59
N GLY A 3 11.14 27.92 12.71
CA GLY A 3 10.42 26.95 13.49
C GLY A 3 9.01 26.77 12.96
N ALA A 4 8.84 26.23 11.76
CA ALA A 4 7.57 25.69 11.36
C ALA A 4 7.59 24.21 11.73
N THR A 5 7.23 23.89 12.95
CA THR A 5 6.87 22.53 13.35
C THR A 5 5.51 22.21 12.72
N THR A 6 5.53 21.78 11.47
CA THR A 6 4.36 21.12 10.90
C THR A 6 4.29 19.74 11.52
N THR A 7 3.44 19.57 12.50
CA THR A 7 3.11 18.24 13.04
C THR A 7 2.53 17.42 11.90
N LEU A 8 3.18 16.30 11.59
CA LEU A 8 2.60 15.32 10.68
C LEU A 8 1.27 14.85 11.28
N PRO A 9 0.22 14.71 10.47
CA PRO A 9 -1.04 14.16 10.96
C PRO A 9 -0.81 12.75 11.53
N ASP A 10 -1.51 12.39 12.59
CA ASP A 10 -1.46 11.04 13.19
C ASP A 10 -1.70 9.93 12.17
N GLN A 11 -2.38 10.24 11.07
CA GLN A 11 -2.67 9.34 9.96
C GLN A 11 -1.44 8.80 9.23
N VAL A 12 -0.28 9.44 9.34
CA VAL A 12 0.96 8.97 8.71
C VAL A 12 1.86 8.18 9.64
N SER A 13 1.43 7.95 10.88
CA SER A 13 2.18 7.12 11.83
C SER A 13 1.85 5.65 11.62
N PRO A 14 2.78 4.84 11.12
CA PRO A 14 2.56 3.40 11.00
C PRO A 14 2.54 2.75 12.38
N ILE A 15 1.66 1.79 12.54
CA ILE A 15 1.52 0.98 13.76
C ILE A 15 1.64 -0.48 13.36
N GLY A 16 2.38 -1.26 14.14
CA GLY A 16 2.54 -2.67 13.84
C GLY A 16 2.75 -3.53 15.08
N SER A 17 2.57 -4.83 14.89
CA SER A 17 2.79 -5.87 15.88
C SER A 17 3.69 -6.94 15.27
N PHE A 18 4.75 -7.30 15.98
CA PHE A 18 5.74 -8.31 15.54
C PHE A 18 5.32 -9.74 15.91
N THR A 19 4.05 -10.02 15.73
CA THR A 19 3.48 -11.37 15.85
C THR A 19 3.87 -12.23 14.65
N ASP A 20 3.46 -13.49 14.61
CA ASP A 20 3.65 -14.38 13.46
C ASP A 20 2.29 -14.95 13.02
N PRO A 21 1.71 -14.46 11.91
CA PRO A 21 2.20 -13.39 11.02
C PRO A 21 2.17 -12.00 11.66
N GLU A 22 3.01 -11.11 11.16
CA GLU A 22 2.98 -9.69 11.55
C GLU A 22 1.68 -9.03 11.12
N TYR A 23 1.31 -7.96 11.82
CA TYR A 23 0.23 -7.06 11.44
C TYR A 23 0.73 -5.62 11.48
N ALA A 24 0.37 -4.83 10.48
CA ALA A 24 0.68 -3.41 10.48
C ALA A 24 -0.37 -2.61 9.71
N GLN A 25 -0.47 -1.34 10.07
CA GLN A 25 -1.39 -0.40 9.42
C GLN A 25 -0.82 1.02 9.40
N VAL A 26 -1.27 1.80 8.44
CA VAL A 26 -1.04 3.24 8.35
C VAL A 26 -2.24 3.90 7.69
N GLY A 27 -2.53 5.15 8.09
CA GLY A 27 -3.63 5.92 7.53
C GLY A 27 -5.02 5.46 7.98
N LEU A 28 -6.01 5.72 7.14
CA LEU A 28 -7.41 5.42 7.46
C LEU A 28 -7.71 3.93 7.29
N THR A 29 -8.58 3.41 8.15
CA THR A 29 -9.25 2.12 7.91
C THR A 29 -10.25 2.27 6.76
N GLU A 30 -10.64 1.17 6.14
CA GLU A 30 -11.67 1.19 5.09
C GLU A 30 -12.98 1.79 5.62
N ALA A 31 -13.42 1.36 6.80
CA ALA A 31 -14.64 1.86 7.42
C ALA A 31 -14.57 3.38 7.65
N LYS A 32 -13.46 3.87 8.17
CA LYS A 32 -13.25 5.30 8.42
C LYS A 32 -13.16 6.10 7.14
N ALA A 33 -12.47 5.59 6.13
CA ALA A 33 -12.37 6.23 4.83
C ALA A 33 -13.73 6.36 4.14
N ARG A 34 -14.58 5.33 4.22
CA ARG A 34 -15.92 5.35 3.63
C ARG A 34 -16.88 6.36 4.27
N GLU A 35 -16.61 6.82 5.49
CA GLU A 35 -17.42 7.85 6.13
C GLU A 35 -17.34 9.20 5.41
N SER A 36 -16.22 9.53 4.77
CA SER A 36 -15.95 10.85 4.19
C SER A 36 -15.37 10.83 2.78
N HIS A 37 -15.09 9.66 2.22
CA HIS A 37 -14.49 9.49 0.90
C HIS A 37 -15.24 8.47 0.06
N ASP A 38 -15.20 8.65 -1.25
CA ASP A 38 -15.53 7.60 -2.22
C ASP A 38 -14.23 6.84 -2.51
N VAL A 39 -14.13 5.59 -2.07
CA VAL A 39 -12.87 4.85 -2.06
C VAL A 39 -12.83 3.70 -3.05
N VAL A 40 -11.63 3.45 -3.55
CA VAL A 40 -11.22 2.19 -4.18
C VAL A 40 -10.40 1.42 -3.18
N VAL A 41 -10.71 0.16 -2.98
CA VAL A 41 -9.99 -0.75 -2.09
C VAL A 41 -9.48 -1.93 -2.89
N THR A 42 -8.18 -2.15 -2.85
CA THR A 42 -7.56 -3.31 -3.49
C THR A 42 -6.88 -4.19 -2.45
N THR A 43 -7.03 -5.50 -2.62
CA THR A 43 -6.40 -6.48 -1.73
C THR A 43 -5.60 -7.47 -2.57
N ILE A 44 -4.32 -7.62 -2.22
CA ILE A 44 -3.43 -8.61 -2.81
C ILE A 44 -3.08 -9.61 -1.72
N HIS A 45 -3.33 -10.89 -1.98
CA HIS A 45 -2.98 -11.95 -1.05
C HIS A 45 -1.51 -12.35 -1.20
N PHE A 46 -0.90 -12.77 -0.11
CA PHE A 46 0.52 -13.17 -0.08
C PHE A 46 0.79 -14.39 -0.94
N ASP A 47 -0.15 -15.32 -1.05
CA ASP A 47 -0.02 -16.51 -1.90
C ASP A 47 0.07 -16.20 -3.40
N ALA A 48 -0.23 -14.95 -3.79
CA ALA A 48 -0.13 -14.47 -5.16
C ALA A 48 1.18 -13.69 -5.44
N THR A 49 2.14 -13.67 -4.51
CA THR A 49 3.39 -12.92 -4.69
C THR A 49 4.61 -13.84 -4.68
N THR A 50 5.62 -13.48 -5.47
CA THR A 50 6.79 -14.36 -5.72
C THR A 50 7.63 -14.57 -4.48
N ARG A 51 7.97 -13.50 -3.76
CA ARG A 51 8.84 -13.61 -2.58
C ARG A 51 8.24 -14.46 -1.47
N THR A 52 6.95 -14.29 -1.23
CA THR A 52 6.25 -15.06 -0.18
C THR A 52 6.20 -16.55 -0.50
N ILE A 53 6.05 -16.89 -1.79
CA ILE A 53 6.07 -18.27 -2.27
C ILE A 53 7.48 -18.87 -2.09
N ILE A 54 8.53 -18.15 -2.48
CA ILE A 54 9.93 -18.59 -2.32
C ILE A 54 10.23 -18.89 -0.85
N ASP A 55 9.82 -18.03 0.05
CA ASP A 55 10.11 -18.15 1.48
C ASP A 55 9.12 -19.06 2.22
N GLY A 56 8.07 -19.55 1.56
CA GLY A 56 7.01 -20.33 2.20
C GLY A 56 6.17 -19.53 3.20
N ARG A 57 6.09 -18.22 3.07
CA ARG A 57 5.39 -17.29 3.97
C ARG A 57 4.14 -16.71 3.29
N ILE A 58 3.26 -17.59 2.81
CA ILE A 58 2.12 -17.25 1.95
C ILE A 58 0.88 -16.76 2.69
N THR A 59 0.88 -16.76 4.02
CA THR A 59 -0.27 -16.33 4.82
C THR A 59 -0.29 -14.82 4.94
N GLY A 60 -1.38 -14.19 4.50
CA GLY A 60 -1.59 -12.78 4.69
C GLY A 60 -2.10 -12.05 3.45
N PHE A 61 -2.19 -10.74 3.58
CA PHE A 61 -2.67 -9.86 2.52
C PHE A 61 -2.14 -8.43 2.71
N CYS A 62 -2.16 -7.67 1.63
CA CYS A 62 -1.97 -6.23 1.62
C CYS A 62 -3.23 -5.56 1.08
N LYS A 63 -3.82 -4.69 1.86
CA LYS A 63 -5.02 -3.93 1.51
C LYS A 63 -4.68 -2.45 1.38
N LEU A 64 -4.90 -1.88 0.20
CA LEU A 64 -4.63 -0.48 -0.10
C LEU A 64 -5.96 0.26 -0.29
N ILE A 65 -6.08 1.43 0.32
CA ILE A 65 -7.28 2.28 0.30
C ILE A 65 -6.93 3.58 -0.39
N VAL A 66 -7.68 3.93 -1.44
CA VAL A 66 -7.41 5.07 -2.31
C VAL A 66 -8.66 5.92 -2.46
N ASP A 67 -8.50 7.23 -2.42
CA ASP A 67 -9.57 8.19 -2.69
C ASP A 67 -9.84 8.25 -4.19
N ARG A 68 -11.07 7.95 -4.60
CA ARG A 68 -11.43 7.90 -6.03
C ARG A 68 -11.28 9.26 -6.72
N PRO A 69 -11.80 10.38 -6.18
CA PRO A 69 -11.71 11.66 -6.87
C PRO A 69 -10.28 12.19 -7.04
N THR A 70 -9.43 12.04 -6.03
CA THR A 70 -8.07 12.58 -6.03
C THR A 70 -7.00 11.57 -6.43
N CYS A 71 -7.35 10.27 -6.42
CA CYS A 71 -6.43 9.16 -6.63
C CYS A 71 -5.32 9.06 -5.57
N THR A 72 -5.45 9.76 -4.45
CA THR A 72 -4.45 9.75 -3.37
C THR A 72 -4.63 8.54 -2.46
N ILE A 73 -3.52 8.06 -1.91
CA ILE A 73 -3.51 6.94 -0.98
C ILE A 73 -3.97 7.42 0.40
N LEU A 74 -4.98 6.75 0.95
CA LEU A 74 -5.58 7.09 2.25
C LEU A 74 -5.12 6.17 3.38
N GLY A 75 -4.83 4.92 3.08
CA GLY A 75 -4.45 3.96 4.09
C GLY A 75 -3.96 2.64 3.52
N CYS A 76 -3.33 1.86 4.39
CA CYS A 76 -2.86 0.52 4.05
C CYS A 76 -2.88 -0.37 5.29
N HIS A 77 -3.32 -1.60 5.11
CA HIS A 77 -3.34 -2.63 6.14
C HIS A 77 -2.67 -3.88 5.60
N VAL A 78 -1.71 -4.42 6.35
CA VAL A 78 -0.97 -5.61 5.95
C VAL A 78 -0.99 -6.62 7.08
N VAL A 79 -1.33 -7.85 6.76
CA VAL A 79 -1.12 -9.01 7.61
C VAL A 79 -0.15 -9.92 6.87
N GLY A 80 0.93 -10.33 7.51
CA GLY A 80 1.90 -11.24 6.91
C GLY A 80 3.35 -10.85 7.20
N GLU A 81 4.27 -11.64 6.67
CA GLU A 81 5.71 -11.43 6.82
C GLU A 81 6.11 -10.03 6.35
N ARG A 82 6.90 -9.33 7.14
CA ARG A 82 7.40 -7.97 6.86
C ARG A 82 6.31 -6.90 6.77
N ALA A 83 5.15 -7.12 7.39
CA ALA A 83 4.04 -6.16 7.35
C ALA A 83 4.47 -4.75 7.79
N VAL A 84 5.27 -4.64 8.85
CA VAL A 84 5.75 -3.37 9.39
C VAL A 84 6.64 -2.64 8.37
N GLU A 85 7.52 -3.34 7.68
CA GLU A 85 8.38 -2.78 6.64
C GLU A 85 7.56 -2.31 5.42
N ILE A 86 6.52 -3.06 5.06
CA ILE A 86 5.65 -2.73 3.92
C ILE A 86 4.88 -1.43 4.19
N VAL A 87 4.23 -1.32 5.35
CA VAL A 87 3.45 -0.11 5.67
C VAL A 87 4.32 1.13 5.86
N GLN A 88 5.60 0.98 6.19
CA GLN A 88 6.54 2.09 6.26
C GLN A 88 6.67 2.82 4.91
N VAL A 89 6.69 2.07 3.83
CA VAL A 89 6.72 2.65 2.47
C VAL A 89 5.43 3.45 2.20
N VAL A 90 4.30 2.92 2.61
CA VAL A 90 3.01 3.60 2.42
C VAL A 90 2.90 4.86 3.29
N ALA A 91 3.46 4.85 4.50
CA ALA A 91 3.53 6.04 5.34
C ALA A 91 4.24 7.21 4.62
N ILE A 92 5.33 6.91 3.94
CA ILE A 92 6.07 7.90 3.12
C ILE A 92 5.19 8.39 1.96
N ALA A 93 4.50 7.49 1.28
CA ALA A 93 3.61 7.83 0.17
C ALA A 93 2.46 8.75 0.63
N ILE A 94 1.84 8.45 1.77
CA ILE A 94 0.76 9.27 2.35
C ILE A 94 1.31 10.65 2.76
N ALA A 95 2.46 10.71 3.42
CA ALA A 95 3.08 11.97 3.82
C ALA A 95 3.40 12.87 2.62
N ALA A 96 3.80 12.28 1.51
CA ALA A 96 4.07 12.97 0.25
C ALA A 96 2.78 13.27 -0.56
N ARG A 97 1.60 12.88 -0.08
CA ARG A 97 0.33 12.97 -0.81
C ARG A 97 0.42 12.35 -2.21
N MET A 98 1.07 11.21 -2.27
CA MET A 98 1.32 10.50 -3.52
C MET A 98 0.01 9.96 -4.09
N ARG A 99 -0.15 10.08 -5.40
CA ARG A 99 -1.22 9.42 -6.13
C ARG A 99 -0.88 7.94 -6.33
N VAL A 100 -1.90 7.12 -6.39
CA VAL A 100 -1.71 5.68 -6.55
C VAL A 100 -1.05 5.29 -7.88
N ASP A 101 -1.31 6.04 -8.95
CA ASP A 101 -0.65 5.83 -10.24
C ASP A 101 0.83 6.19 -10.21
N ASP A 102 1.23 7.19 -9.41
CA ASP A 102 2.64 7.50 -9.19
C ASP A 102 3.34 6.36 -8.44
N LEU A 103 2.71 5.83 -7.39
CA LEU A 103 3.25 4.67 -6.68
C LEU A 103 3.36 3.44 -7.60
N ALA A 104 2.35 3.22 -8.46
CA ALA A 104 2.36 2.11 -9.41
C ALA A 104 3.50 2.22 -10.45
N ARG A 105 3.98 3.44 -10.73
CA ARG A 105 5.11 3.67 -11.65
C ARG A 105 6.48 3.53 -11.00
N VAL A 106 6.56 3.51 -9.67
CA VAL A 106 7.85 3.36 -8.97
C VAL A 106 8.39 1.95 -9.20
N PRO A 107 9.61 1.81 -9.75
CA PRO A 107 10.24 0.50 -9.83
C PRO A 107 10.56 -0.01 -8.43
N LEU A 108 10.01 -1.15 -8.07
CA LEU A 108 10.29 -1.82 -6.81
C LEU A 108 11.22 -3.01 -7.06
N SER A 109 12.15 -3.24 -6.13
CA SER A 109 13.02 -4.40 -6.20
C SER A 109 12.22 -5.69 -6.21
N PHE A 110 12.60 -6.63 -7.06
CA PHE A 110 11.91 -7.90 -7.25
C PHE A 110 12.91 -9.07 -7.21
N PRO A 111 12.58 -10.19 -6.54
CA PRO A 111 11.40 -10.42 -5.72
C PRO A 111 11.59 -9.91 -4.28
N THR A 112 10.65 -9.11 -3.78
CA THR A 112 10.65 -8.60 -2.41
C THR A 112 9.24 -8.63 -1.80
N TYR A 113 9.14 -8.52 -0.49
CA TYR A 113 7.84 -8.37 0.18
C TYR A 113 7.17 -7.04 -0.21
N ALA A 114 7.95 -5.96 -0.31
CA ALA A 114 7.43 -4.65 -0.69
C ALA A 114 6.84 -4.62 -2.11
N ALA A 115 7.23 -5.53 -3.00
CA ALA A 115 6.69 -5.61 -4.36
C ALA A 115 5.16 -5.82 -4.40
N ILE A 116 4.55 -6.33 -3.31
CA ILE A 116 3.10 -6.44 -3.18
C ILE A 116 2.40 -5.07 -3.30
N LEU A 117 3.06 -4.00 -2.85
CA LEU A 117 2.53 -2.63 -2.97
C LEU A 117 2.40 -2.19 -4.43
N GLY A 118 3.36 -2.54 -5.26
CA GLY A 118 3.31 -2.26 -6.70
C GLY A 118 2.09 -2.91 -7.36
N ARG A 119 1.79 -4.15 -6.99
CA ARG A 119 0.61 -4.86 -7.49
C ARG A 119 -0.69 -4.23 -6.99
N ALA A 120 -0.76 -3.90 -5.71
CA ALA A 120 -1.93 -3.26 -5.13
C ALA A 120 -2.20 -1.89 -5.77
N ALA A 121 -1.15 -1.09 -5.95
CA ALA A 121 -1.22 0.21 -6.59
C ALA A 121 -1.63 0.11 -8.07
N TYR A 122 -1.06 -0.84 -8.81
CA TYR A 122 -1.41 -1.08 -10.20
C TYR A 122 -2.90 -1.45 -10.36
N ARG A 123 -3.41 -2.38 -9.55
CA ARG A 123 -4.84 -2.74 -9.57
C ARG A 123 -5.76 -1.55 -9.25
N ALA A 124 -5.39 -0.75 -8.27
CA ALA A 124 -6.17 0.44 -7.95
C ALA A 124 -6.16 1.46 -9.10
N ALA A 125 -5.02 1.65 -9.74
CA ALA A 125 -4.89 2.51 -10.92
C ALA A 125 -5.73 2.00 -12.09
N GLU A 126 -5.75 0.69 -12.34
CA GLU A 126 -6.63 0.09 -13.36
C GLU A 126 -8.10 0.36 -13.06
N GLU A 127 -8.53 0.14 -11.83
CA GLU A 127 -9.93 0.37 -11.41
C GLU A 127 -10.33 1.85 -11.55
N LEU A 128 -9.37 2.75 -11.42
CA LEU A 128 -9.55 4.19 -11.60
C LEU A 128 -9.38 4.63 -13.06
N ASN A 129 -9.13 3.71 -14.00
CA ASN A 129 -8.85 3.99 -15.41
C ASN A 129 -7.66 4.94 -15.62
N LEU A 130 -6.64 4.82 -14.77
CA LEU A 130 -5.40 5.59 -14.88
C LEU A 130 -4.39 4.84 -15.74
N GLU A 131 -3.70 5.57 -16.62
CA GLU A 131 -2.60 4.99 -17.39
C GLU A 131 -1.35 4.85 -16.51
N VAL A 132 -0.96 3.62 -16.28
CA VAL A 132 0.33 3.27 -15.71
C VAL A 132 1.15 2.70 -16.83
N GLY A 133 2.11 3.47 -17.37
CA GLY A 133 2.95 3.05 -18.50
C GLY A 133 3.55 1.67 -18.28
N GLY A 134 3.67 0.89 -19.36
CA GLY A 134 3.95 -0.54 -19.40
C GLY A 134 5.13 -1.01 -18.56
N GLN A 135 4.96 -1.09 -17.29
CA GLN A 135 5.86 -1.80 -16.39
C GLN A 135 5.35 -3.21 -16.15
N VAL A 136 6.28 -4.12 -16.21
CA VAL A 136 6.16 -5.57 -16.17
C VAL A 136 5.65 -6.07 -14.81
N TYR A 137 4.48 -5.60 -14.39
CA TYR A 137 3.71 -6.25 -13.34
C TYR A 137 2.50 -6.99 -13.92
N GLN A 138 2.51 -7.22 -15.23
CA GLN A 138 1.65 -8.23 -15.83
C GLN A 138 2.13 -9.59 -15.33
N MET A 139 1.67 -9.95 -14.20
CA MET A 139 1.67 -11.35 -13.81
C MET A 139 0.51 -11.96 -14.56
N GLU A 140 0.86 -12.85 -15.46
CA GLU A 140 -0.08 -13.76 -16.11
C GLU A 140 -0.95 -14.42 -15.04
N ASP A 141 -2.23 -14.49 -15.33
CA ASP A 141 -3.26 -15.18 -14.53
C ASP A 141 -2.90 -16.65 -14.28
#